data_aefa4aa5015a5b317cff39c49f719a40
#
_entry.id   aefa4aa5015a5b317cff39c49f719a40
#
_cell.length_a   1.000
_cell.length_b   1.000
_cell.length_c   1.000
_cell.angle_alpha   90.00
_cell.angle_beta   90.00
_cell.angle_gamma   90.00
#
_symmetry.space_group_name_H-M   'P 1'
#
loop_
_entity.id
_entity.type
_entity.pdbx_description
1 polymer ?
#
loop_
_entity_poly.entity_id
_entity_poly.type
_entity_poly.pdbx_seq_one_letter_code
_entity_poly.pdbx_strand_id
1 'polypeptide(L)'
;MAYRKIGFDAGVMTLRGVSIAQFDYALHNQEILGNQSVIFYDEQSKGHESSVIDKFKKHFELIPYQSFSDLNRIAEANAIDAFYIIKSGERDNKIIGSVPSLIHAVFPQKLSEIHGDVYAFVSEWLSKECSNYKIPFVPHMISMPDLGDDLREQLNIPKGAKVFGCYGGSDSFNLTFVQKTIQKAVSSSPHMYFIFMNISPFAQHERIIFLPGNADMTYKIKFINTCDAMIHARGIGESFGLACGEFSIRNKPVITYALSPQRNHIDVLGSKAIQYKGPKELEKIFLEFDKDWSASQNWDCYSEKFSPLPVMKKFDEVFLQNGSSSADKISISIADKSAAQYYRLRKKLRSLSRKLYL
;
A
#
# COMPACT_ATOMS: atom_id res chain seq x y z
N MET A 1 -14.07 -8.65 25.99
CA MET A 1 -13.97 -9.67 24.92
C MET A 1 -13.02 -10.75 25.37
N ALA A 2 -13.20 -12.01 24.92
CA ALA A 2 -12.25 -13.07 25.22
C ALA A 2 -10.93 -12.78 24.45
N TYR A 3 -9.82 -12.93 25.14
CA TYR A 3 -8.48 -12.88 24.56
C TYR A 3 -8.34 -13.93 23.44
N ARG A 4 -7.82 -13.54 22.30
CA ARG A 4 -7.60 -14.43 21.15
C ARG A 4 -6.13 -14.45 20.76
N LYS A 5 -5.67 -15.61 20.29
CA LYS A 5 -4.33 -15.77 19.70
C LYS A 5 -4.45 -15.85 18.18
N ILE A 6 -4.05 -14.80 17.49
CA ILE A 6 -4.20 -14.68 16.03
C ILE A 6 -2.86 -14.98 15.33
N GLY A 7 -2.88 -15.93 14.41
CA GLY A 7 -1.76 -16.20 13.52
C GLY A 7 -1.77 -15.25 12.34
N PHE A 8 -0.62 -14.69 12.00
CA PHE A 8 -0.42 -13.78 10.86
C PHE A 8 0.59 -14.39 9.89
N ASP A 9 0.18 -14.71 8.66
CA ASP A 9 1.11 -15.21 7.63
C ASP A 9 1.89 -14.08 6.99
N ALA A 10 3.12 -13.87 7.41
CA ALA A 10 4.03 -12.92 6.79
C ALA A 10 4.65 -13.45 5.48
N GLY A 11 4.56 -14.77 5.23
CA GLY A 11 5.17 -15.40 4.06
C GLY A 11 6.62 -14.98 3.90
N VAL A 12 6.91 -14.06 2.97
CA VAL A 12 8.24 -13.46 2.74
C VAL A 12 8.29 -12.05 3.32
N MET A 13 9.19 -11.80 4.26
CA MET A 13 9.36 -10.51 4.92
C MET A 13 10.26 -9.58 4.09
N THR A 14 9.68 -8.54 3.51
CA THR A 14 10.35 -7.62 2.58
C THR A 14 10.05 -6.15 2.91
N LEU A 15 10.75 -5.22 2.27
CA LEU A 15 10.46 -3.77 2.36
C LEU A 15 9.20 -3.35 1.57
N ARG A 16 8.38 -4.29 1.09
CA ARG A 16 7.15 -4.01 0.34
C ARG A 16 5.96 -3.75 1.27
N GLY A 17 4.94 -3.09 0.73
CA GLY A 17 3.75 -2.67 1.47
C GLY A 17 2.99 -3.79 2.19
N VAL A 18 3.01 -5.04 1.68
CA VAL A 18 2.37 -6.18 2.33
C VAL A 18 3.01 -6.47 3.69
N SER A 19 4.35 -6.51 3.78
CA SER A 19 5.03 -6.74 5.07
C SER A 19 4.83 -5.57 6.05
N ILE A 20 4.75 -4.33 5.54
CA ILE A 20 4.43 -3.16 6.37
C ILE A 20 3.02 -3.31 6.96
N ALA A 21 2.02 -3.56 6.11
CA ALA A 21 0.64 -3.73 6.54
C ALA A 21 0.48 -4.92 7.50
N GLN A 22 1.18 -6.03 7.24
CA GLN A 22 1.17 -7.20 8.11
C GLN A 22 1.70 -6.87 9.52
N PHE A 23 2.79 -6.12 9.58
CA PHE A 23 3.36 -5.64 10.84
C PHE A 23 2.36 -4.77 11.60
N ASP A 24 1.76 -3.79 10.91
CA ASP A 24 0.84 -2.84 11.52
C ASP A 24 -0.42 -3.53 12.07
N TYR A 25 -1.03 -4.45 11.30
CA TYR A 25 -2.17 -5.23 11.77
C TYR A 25 -1.81 -6.11 12.99
N ALA A 26 -0.67 -6.78 12.96
CA ALA A 26 -0.23 -7.62 14.07
C ALA A 26 0.05 -6.79 15.33
N LEU A 27 0.70 -5.63 15.19
CA LEU A 27 1.01 -4.73 16.31
C LEU A 27 -0.28 -4.20 16.97
N HIS A 28 -1.15 -3.62 16.16
CA HIS A 28 -2.38 -3.02 16.68
C HIS A 28 -3.47 -4.05 17.06
N ASN A 29 -3.37 -5.30 16.60
CA ASN A 29 -4.14 -6.39 17.16
C ASN A 29 -3.78 -6.63 18.65
N GLN A 30 -2.52 -6.43 19.03
CA GLN A 30 -2.08 -6.48 20.43
C GLN A 30 -2.45 -5.18 21.18
N GLU A 31 -2.09 -4.03 20.64
CA GLU A 31 -2.18 -2.75 21.35
C GLU A 31 -3.61 -2.21 21.47
N ILE A 32 -4.46 -2.43 20.46
CA ILE A 32 -5.83 -1.88 20.41
C ILE A 32 -6.88 -2.92 20.76
N LEU A 33 -6.74 -4.16 20.26
CA LEU A 33 -7.73 -5.20 20.47
C LEU A 33 -7.42 -6.11 21.68
N GLY A 34 -6.21 -6.02 22.25
CA GLY A 34 -5.80 -6.81 23.41
C GLY A 34 -5.60 -8.30 23.12
N ASN A 35 -5.47 -8.69 21.85
CA ASN A 35 -5.21 -10.05 21.43
C ASN A 35 -3.69 -10.35 21.42
N GLN A 36 -3.30 -11.60 21.27
CA GLN A 36 -1.92 -12.00 20.97
C GLN A 36 -1.75 -12.15 19.46
N SER A 37 -0.61 -11.70 18.94
CA SER A 37 -0.21 -11.87 17.54
C SER A 37 1.00 -12.81 17.47
N VAL A 38 0.91 -13.82 16.61
CA VAL A 38 2.02 -14.74 16.30
C VAL A 38 2.27 -14.66 14.79
N ILE A 39 3.53 -14.48 14.43
CA ILE A 39 3.91 -14.31 13.02
C ILE A 39 4.45 -15.63 12.48
N PHE A 40 3.88 -16.09 11.39
CA PHE A 40 4.35 -17.26 10.65
C PHE A 40 5.06 -16.81 9.38
N TYR A 41 6.20 -17.41 9.05
CA TYR A 41 6.98 -17.02 7.87
C TYR A 41 7.59 -18.23 7.17
N ASP A 42 7.70 -18.15 5.84
CA ASP A 42 8.30 -19.18 4.98
C ASP A 42 9.84 -19.14 5.07
N GLU A 43 10.45 -20.01 5.88
CA GLU A 43 11.90 -20.02 6.06
C GLU A 43 12.68 -20.45 4.81
N GLN A 44 12.02 -21.10 3.83
CA GLN A 44 12.65 -21.54 2.59
C GLN A 44 12.77 -20.40 1.55
N SER A 45 12.06 -19.30 1.77
CA SER A 45 12.11 -18.17 0.87
C SER A 45 13.44 -17.43 0.92
N LYS A 46 14.07 -17.23 -0.25
CA LYS A 46 15.33 -16.49 -0.40
C LYS A 46 15.13 -14.96 -0.44
N GLY A 47 13.88 -14.48 -0.37
CA GLY A 47 13.57 -13.05 -0.54
C GLY A 47 13.46 -12.27 0.77
N HIS A 48 13.83 -12.85 1.91
CA HIS A 48 13.77 -12.17 3.21
C HIS A 48 14.79 -11.04 3.34
N GLU A 49 14.34 -9.91 3.88
CA GLU A 49 15.17 -8.78 4.30
C GLU A 49 15.46 -8.89 5.81
N SER A 50 16.73 -9.02 6.19
CA SER A 50 17.12 -9.20 7.60
C SER A 50 16.61 -8.07 8.50
N SER A 51 16.67 -6.82 8.03
CA SER A 51 16.17 -5.66 8.77
C SER A 51 14.66 -5.71 9.05
N VAL A 52 13.88 -6.35 8.16
CA VAL A 52 12.45 -6.56 8.36
C VAL A 52 12.20 -7.66 9.36
N ILE A 53 12.92 -8.81 9.26
CA ILE A 53 12.85 -9.88 10.25
C ILE A 53 13.19 -9.36 11.65
N ASP A 54 14.25 -8.57 11.78
CA ASP A 54 14.69 -8.01 13.08
C ASP A 54 13.64 -7.05 13.65
N LYS A 55 12.96 -6.29 12.79
CA LYS A 55 11.83 -5.44 13.20
C LYS A 55 10.70 -6.29 13.78
N PHE A 56 10.31 -7.38 13.12
CA PHE A 56 9.23 -8.26 13.60
C PHE A 56 9.61 -8.96 14.91
N LYS A 57 10.84 -9.48 15.04
CA LYS A 57 11.34 -10.18 16.24
C LYS A 57 11.29 -9.32 17.50
N LYS A 58 11.36 -8.00 17.37
CA LYS A 58 11.28 -7.08 18.53
C LYS A 58 9.88 -7.01 19.16
N HIS A 59 8.85 -7.38 18.41
CA HIS A 59 7.45 -7.17 18.80
C HIS A 59 6.64 -8.48 18.92
N PHE A 60 7.06 -9.55 18.22
CA PHE A 60 6.26 -10.76 18.05
C PHE A 60 7.06 -12.04 18.23
N GLU A 61 6.37 -13.08 18.62
CA GLU A 61 6.82 -14.46 18.46
C GLU A 61 6.80 -14.79 16.96
N LEU A 62 7.94 -15.31 16.43
CA LEU A 62 8.09 -15.71 15.03
C LEU A 62 8.21 -17.23 14.93
N ILE A 63 7.35 -17.87 14.16
CA ILE A 63 7.33 -19.30 13.93
C ILE A 63 7.62 -19.57 12.45
N PRO A 64 8.74 -20.25 12.12
CA PRO A 64 9.04 -20.65 10.76
C PRO A 64 8.17 -21.82 10.30
N TYR A 65 7.88 -21.87 9.00
CA TYR A 65 7.34 -23.07 8.35
C TYR A 65 8.12 -23.35 7.05
N GLN A 66 8.17 -24.62 6.65
CA GLN A 66 8.86 -25.06 5.44
C GLN A 66 7.91 -25.18 4.24
N SER A 67 6.67 -25.58 4.52
CA SER A 67 5.61 -25.66 3.51
C SER A 67 4.32 -25.07 4.08
N PHE A 68 3.53 -24.41 3.23
CA PHE A 68 2.22 -23.89 3.64
C PHE A 68 1.30 -24.98 4.22
N SER A 69 1.44 -26.24 3.76
CA SER A 69 0.69 -27.38 4.29
C SER A 69 0.98 -27.69 5.76
N ASP A 70 2.17 -27.32 6.27
CA ASP A 70 2.54 -27.54 7.67
C ASP A 70 1.75 -26.63 8.62
N LEU A 71 1.25 -25.51 8.12
CA LEU A 71 0.57 -24.50 8.92
C LEU A 71 -0.66 -25.01 9.66
N ASN A 72 -1.39 -26.01 9.13
CA ASN A 72 -2.50 -26.62 9.86
C ASN A 72 -2.02 -27.20 11.20
N ARG A 73 -1.03 -28.06 11.16
CA ARG A 73 -0.46 -28.72 12.35
C ARG A 73 0.21 -27.69 13.29
N ILE A 74 0.92 -26.71 12.70
CA ILE A 74 1.65 -25.71 13.51
C ILE A 74 0.65 -24.76 14.19
N ALA A 75 -0.43 -24.35 13.53
CA ALA A 75 -1.47 -23.51 14.09
C ALA A 75 -2.18 -24.19 15.28
N GLU A 76 -2.55 -25.47 15.12
CA GLU A 76 -3.12 -26.28 16.21
C GLU A 76 -2.17 -26.40 17.40
N ALA A 77 -0.91 -26.76 17.14
CA ALA A 77 0.12 -26.95 18.20
C ALA A 77 0.38 -25.65 18.98
N ASN A 78 0.13 -24.48 18.37
CA ASN A 78 0.30 -23.18 18.99
C ASN A 78 -1.00 -22.57 19.49
N ALA A 79 -2.11 -23.31 19.50
CA ALA A 79 -3.43 -22.86 19.95
C ALA A 79 -3.87 -21.54 19.29
N ILE A 80 -3.73 -21.46 17.96
CA ILE A 80 -4.17 -20.31 17.18
C ILE A 80 -5.69 -20.36 17.03
N ASP A 81 -6.38 -19.24 17.30
CA ASP A 81 -7.85 -19.13 17.21
C ASP A 81 -8.34 -18.75 15.80
N ALA A 82 -7.54 -18.01 15.04
CA ALA A 82 -7.80 -17.64 13.65
C ALA A 82 -6.49 -17.30 12.92
N PHE A 83 -6.48 -17.45 11.61
CA PHE A 83 -5.27 -17.25 10.81
C PHE A 83 -5.48 -16.21 9.71
N TYR A 84 -4.79 -15.08 9.81
CA TYR A 84 -4.91 -13.95 8.93
C TYR A 84 -3.85 -13.96 7.83
N ILE A 85 -4.29 -13.79 6.58
CA ILE A 85 -3.46 -13.88 5.37
C ILE A 85 -3.71 -12.66 4.48
N ILE A 86 -2.70 -11.81 4.27
CA ILE A 86 -2.71 -10.80 3.21
C ILE A 86 -2.16 -11.44 1.94
N LYS A 87 -2.95 -11.44 0.87
CA LYS A 87 -2.54 -12.03 -0.42
C LYS A 87 -3.16 -11.29 -1.60
N SER A 88 -2.75 -11.65 -2.82
CA SER A 88 -3.31 -11.10 -4.06
C SER A 88 -4.83 -11.25 -4.15
N GLY A 89 -5.37 -12.37 -3.62
CA GLY A 89 -6.79 -12.61 -3.46
C GLY A 89 -7.37 -13.69 -4.38
N GLU A 90 -6.59 -14.21 -5.34
CA GLU A 90 -7.00 -15.37 -6.12
C GLU A 90 -7.02 -16.65 -5.27
N ARG A 91 -7.85 -17.64 -5.70
CA ARG A 91 -7.95 -18.96 -5.08
C ARG A 91 -6.71 -19.77 -5.46
N ASP A 92 -5.76 -19.86 -4.55
CA ASP A 92 -4.47 -20.52 -4.70
C ASP A 92 -4.28 -21.71 -3.77
N ASN A 93 -5.36 -22.19 -3.13
CA ASN A 93 -5.38 -23.27 -2.13
C ASN A 93 -4.56 -22.98 -0.85
N LYS A 94 -4.06 -21.77 -0.68
CA LYS A 94 -3.40 -21.33 0.57
C LYS A 94 -4.43 -20.86 1.57
N ILE A 95 -5.08 -21.81 2.20
CA ILE A 95 -5.99 -21.66 3.34
C ILE A 95 -5.63 -22.67 4.41
N ILE A 96 -5.93 -22.36 5.65
CA ILE A 96 -5.77 -23.27 6.78
C ILE A 96 -7.15 -23.87 7.07
N GLY A 97 -7.21 -25.19 7.19
CA GLY A 97 -8.48 -25.90 7.47
C GLY A 97 -8.71 -26.17 8.95
N SER A 98 -7.66 -26.09 9.79
CA SER A 98 -7.75 -26.35 11.22
C SER A 98 -8.33 -25.19 12.03
N VAL A 99 -8.22 -23.97 11.53
CA VAL A 99 -8.74 -22.76 12.17
C VAL A 99 -9.32 -21.80 11.11
N PRO A 100 -10.22 -20.85 11.47
CA PRO A 100 -10.76 -19.90 10.52
C PRO A 100 -9.67 -19.16 9.74
N SER A 101 -9.73 -19.21 8.40
CA SER A 101 -8.85 -18.49 7.47
C SER A 101 -9.44 -17.16 7.09
N LEU A 102 -8.75 -16.07 7.48
CA LEU A 102 -9.15 -14.68 7.26
C LEU A 102 -8.37 -14.10 6.09
N ILE A 103 -8.99 -14.02 4.92
CA ILE A 103 -8.32 -13.63 3.66
C ILE A 103 -8.50 -12.14 3.41
N HIS A 104 -7.38 -11.43 3.30
CA HIS A 104 -7.33 -10.01 2.98
C HIS A 104 -6.74 -9.77 1.59
N ALA A 105 -7.60 -9.49 0.62
CA ALA A 105 -7.23 -9.38 -0.78
C ALA A 105 -6.78 -7.98 -1.17
N VAL A 106 -5.57 -7.87 -1.73
CA VAL A 106 -4.97 -6.57 -2.08
C VAL A 106 -5.09 -6.20 -3.56
N PHE A 107 -5.58 -7.10 -4.42
CA PHE A 107 -5.80 -6.83 -5.85
C PHE A 107 -7.23 -7.12 -6.30
N PRO A 108 -7.66 -6.56 -7.45
CA PRO A 108 -8.97 -6.82 -8.01
C PRO A 108 -9.17 -8.30 -8.34
N GLN A 109 -10.23 -8.90 -7.78
CA GLN A 109 -10.58 -10.30 -7.97
C GLN A 109 -12.01 -10.46 -8.51
N LYS A 110 -12.27 -11.61 -9.15
CA LYS A 110 -13.62 -12.05 -9.50
C LYS A 110 -14.29 -12.62 -8.25
N LEU A 111 -15.62 -12.61 -8.20
CA LEU A 111 -16.37 -13.24 -7.11
C LEU A 111 -16.12 -14.75 -7.00
N SER A 112 -15.79 -15.44 -8.10
CA SER A 112 -15.41 -16.85 -8.11
C SER A 112 -14.09 -17.17 -7.40
N GLU A 113 -13.25 -16.14 -7.16
CA GLU A 113 -11.97 -16.29 -6.45
C GLU A 113 -12.11 -16.18 -4.94
N ILE A 114 -13.28 -15.77 -4.44
CA ILE A 114 -13.52 -15.62 -3.01
C ILE A 114 -13.43 -16.99 -2.31
N HIS A 115 -12.68 -17.05 -1.22
CA HIS A 115 -12.38 -18.27 -0.47
C HIS A 115 -11.97 -17.94 0.97
N GLY A 116 -11.76 -18.99 1.78
CA GLY A 116 -11.54 -18.88 3.22
C GLY A 116 -12.84 -18.67 3.99
N ASP A 117 -12.77 -18.56 5.30
CA ASP A 117 -13.95 -18.40 6.17
C ASP A 117 -14.46 -16.95 6.16
N VAL A 118 -13.52 -15.99 6.12
CA VAL A 118 -13.81 -14.57 5.94
C VAL A 118 -12.92 -14.02 4.82
N TYR A 119 -13.53 -13.24 3.92
CA TYR A 119 -12.82 -12.59 2.83
C TYR A 119 -13.18 -11.10 2.79
N ALA A 120 -12.15 -10.25 2.77
CA ALA A 120 -12.31 -8.81 2.64
C ALA A 120 -11.32 -8.21 1.63
N PHE A 121 -11.70 -7.11 1.00
CA PHE A 121 -10.78 -6.32 0.18
C PHE A 121 -10.03 -5.27 1.01
N VAL A 122 -8.85 -4.86 0.54
CA VAL A 122 -8.02 -3.86 1.21
C VAL A 122 -8.55 -2.42 1.06
N SER A 123 -9.57 -2.19 0.25
CA SER A 123 -10.09 -0.84 0.04
C SER A 123 -11.55 -0.83 -0.35
N GLU A 124 -12.20 0.28 -0.05
CA GLU A 124 -13.56 0.57 -0.48
C GLU A 124 -13.68 0.51 -2.00
N TRP A 125 -12.68 1.05 -2.71
CA TRP A 125 -12.61 1.00 -4.17
C TRP A 125 -12.66 -0.43 -4.70
N LEU A 126 -11.88 -1.36 -4.13
CA LEU A 126 -11.91 -2.77 -4.54
C LEU A 126 -13.26 -3.43 -4.23
N SER A 127 -13.82 -3.19 -3.04
CA SER A 127 -15.14 -3.71 -2.65
C SER A 127 -16.21 -3.27 -3.64
N LYS A 128 -16.21 -1.98 -3.98
CA LYS A 128 -17.14 -1.42 -4.98
C LYS A 128 -16.94 -2.00 -6.37
N GLU A 129 -15.73 -1.94 -6.92
CA GLU A 129 -15.43 -2.29 -8.31
C GLU A 129 -15.51 -3.82 -8.56
N CYS A 130 -15.18 -4.64 -7.58
CA CYS A 130 -15.15 -6.10 -7.73
C CYS A 130 -16.44 -6.80 -7.32
N SER A 131 -17.19 -6.22 -6.37
CA SER A 131 -18.34 -6.91 -5.76
C SER A 131 -19.57 -6.04 -5.57
N ASN A 132 -19.55 -4.77 -5.98
CA ASN A 132 -20.61 -3.81 -5.66
C ASN A 132 -20.98 -3.81 -4.16
N TYR A 133 -19.95 -3.75 -3.30
CA TYR A 133 -20.01 -3.78 -1.84
C TYR A 133 -20.52 -5.07 -1.21
N LYS A 134 -20.72 -6.16 -1.96
CA LYS A 134 -21.11 -7.47 -1.38
C LYS A 134 -20.02 -8.08 -0.52
N ILE A 135 -18.76 -7.83 -0.87
CA ILE A 135 -17.61 -8.23 -0.07
C ILE A 135 -17.17 -7.02 0.74
N PRO A 136 -17.02 -7.17 2.05
CA PRO A 136 -16.55 -6.08 2.91
C PRO A 136 -15.12 -5.66 2.56
N PHE A 137 -14.71 -4.52 3.09
CA PHE A 137 -13.32 -4.08 3.00
C PHE A 137 -12.79 -3.69 4.38
N VAL A 138 -11.48 -3.90 4.58
CA VAL A 138 -10.73 -3.41 5.73
C VAL A 138 -9.54 -2.64 5.17
N PRO A 139 -9.45 -1.31 5.32
CA PRO A 139 -8.37 -0.54 4.74
C PRO A 139 -7.07 -0.74 5.50
N HIS A 140 -5.92 -0.68 4.82
CA HIS A 140 -4.65 -0.55 5.54
C HIS A 140 -4.66 0.73 6.39
N MET A 141 -3.93 0.70 7.49
CA MET A 141 -3.77 1.87 8.33
C MET A 141 -2.59 2.73 7.89
N ILE A 142 -2.70 4.03 8.17
CA ILE A 142 -1.64 5.00 7.94
C ILE A 142 -1.38 5.72 9.26
N SER A 143 -0.20 5.52 9.80
CA SER A 143 0.23 6.17 11.03
C SER A 143 1.73 6.40 10.99
N MET A 144 2.15 7.59 11.38
CA MET A 144 3.55 7.96 11.52
C MET A 144 3.72 8.88 12.72
N PRO A 145 4.79 8.71 13.53
CA PRO A 145 5.11 9.68 14.57
C PRO A 145 5.43 11.04 13.95
N ASP A 146 5.15 12.10 14.71
CA ASP A 146 5.46 13.46 14.27
C ASP A 146 6.93 13.78 14.56
N LEU A 147 7.77 13.69 13.51
CA LEU A 147 9.18 14.00 13.51
C LEU A 147 9.45 15.10 12.49
N GLY A 148 10.18 16.14 12.89
CA GLY A 148 10.44 17.32 12.04
C GLY A 148 11.68 17.23 11.17
N ASP A 149 12.60 16.30 11.43
CA ASP A 149 13.88 16.18 10.70
C ASP A 149 13.69 15.79 9.24
N ASP A 150 14.63 16.22 8.40
CA ASP A 150 14.71 15.86 6.98
C ASP A 150 16.14 15.40 6.58
N LEU A 151 16.34 15.10 5.29
CA LEU A 151 17.62 14.66 4.74
C LEU A 151 18.27 15.73 3.84
N ARG A 152 17.76 16.97 3.78
CA ARG A 152 18.26 17.98 2.82
C ARG A 152 19.75 18.27 3.00
N GLU A 153 20.21 18.45 4.23
CA GLU A 153 21.62 18.68 4.52
C GLU A 153 22.47 17.47 4.14
N GLN A 154 22.07 16.28 4.55
CA GLN A 154 22.76 15.01 4.24
C GLN A 154 22.89 14.78 2.72
N LEU A 155 21.89 15.19 1.95
CA LEU A 155 21.83 15.02 0.49
C LEU A 155 22.34 16.24 -0.28
N ASN A 156 22.90 17.25 0.40
CA ASN A 156 23.36 18.50 -0.18
C ASN A 156 22.28 19.20 -1.03
N ILE A 157 21.02 19.17 -0.59
CA ILE A 157 19.89 19.80 -1.27
C ILE A 157 19.70 21.22 -0.72
N PRO A 158 19.83 22.28 -1.55
CA PRO A 158 19.65 23.65 -1.13
C PRO A 158 18.27 23.92 -0.52
N LYS A 159 18.17 24.77 0.51
CA LYS A 159 16.89 25.12 1.16
C LYS A 159 15.84 25.66 0.19
N GLY A 160 16.26 26.42 -0.84
CA GLY A 160 15.38 26.98 -1.88
C GLY A 160 14.93 25.99 -2.94
N ALA A 161 15.50 24.77 -2.99
CA ALA A 161 15.18 23.77 -4.00
C ALA A 161 13.75 23.24 -3.84
N LYS A 162 13.09 22.98 -4.98
CA LYS A 162 11.86 22.19 -5.07
C LYS A 162 12.24 20.70 -5.10
N VAL A 163 11.69 19.90 -4.20
CA VAL A 163 12.03 18.47 -4.08
C VAL A 163 10.78 17.61 -4.29
N PHE A 164 10.81 16.78 -5.29
CA PHE A 164 9.77 15.79 -5.57
C PHE A 164 10.29 14.39 -5.21
N GLY A 165 9.50 13.60 -4.50
CA GLY A 165 9.96 12.29 -4.07
C GLY A 165 8.98 11.16 -4.30
N CYS A 166 9.51 9.93 -4.32
CA CYS A 166 8.72 8.71 -4.35
C CYS A 166 9.48 7.57 -3.67
N TYR A 167 8.75 6.70 -2.99
CA TYR A 167 9.29 5.42 -2.54
C TYR A 167 8.28 4.29 -2.76
N GLY A 168 8.79 3.06 -2.83
CA GLY A 168 7.93 1.90 -3.07
C GLY A 168 8.73 0.64 -3.38
N GLY A 169 8.13 -0.30 -4.10
CA GLY A 169 8.87 -1.43 -4.67
C GLY A 169 9.75 -0.99 -5.83
N SER A 170 10.87 -1.67 -6.05
CA SER A 170 11.88 -1.29 -7.06
C SER A 170 11.32 -1.04 -8.47
N ASP A 171 10.23 -1.71 -8.82
CA ASP A 171 9.53 -1.66 -10.10
C ASP A 171 8.28 -0.75 -10.12
N SER A 172 8.00 -0.04 -9.02
CA SER A 172 6.74 0.72 -8.89
C SER A 172 6.73 2.08 -9.60
N PHE A 173 7.88 2.64 -9.95
CA PHE A 173 7.99 3.91 -10.69
C PHE A 173 8.22 3.64 -12.18
N ASN A 174 7.19 3.18 -12.89
CA ASN A 174 7.32 2.50 -14.19
C ASN A 174 6.68 3.20 -15.39
N LEU A 175 6.33 4.48 -15.28
CA LEU A 175 5.89 5.29 -16.42
C LEU A 175 7.09 5.95 -17.09
N THR A 176 7.54 5.40 -18.21
CA THR A 176 8.74 5.86 -18.93
C THR A 176 8.67 7.34 -19.33
N PHE A 177 7.49 7.85 -19.70
CA PHE A 177 7.35 9.26 -20.03
C PHE A 177 7.58 10.17 -18.82
N VAL A 178 7.21 9.71 -17.59
CA VAL A 178 7.49 10.46 -16.35
C VAL A 178 8.99 10.52 -16.09
N GLN A 179 9.69 9.39 -16.25
CA GLN A 179 11.14 9.31 -16.10
C GLN A 179 11.85 10.28 -17.07
N LYS A 180 11.42 10.33 -18.34
CA LYS A 180 11.94 11.27 -19.34
C LYS A 180 11.62 12.73 -19.01
N THR A 181 10.40 13.01 -18.50
CA THR A 181 9.99 14.37 -18.09
C THR A 181 10.83 14.86 -16.90
N ILE A 182 11.17 13.99 -15.95
CA ILE A 182 12.05 14.30 -14.82
C ILE A 182 13.46 14.67 -15.32
N GLN A 183 14.02 13.87 -16.23
CA GLN A 183 15.35 14.17 -16.81
C GLN A 183 15.37 15.52 -17.51
N LYS A 184 14.32 15.84 -18.28
CA LYS A 184 14.17 17.15 -18.92
C LYS A 184 14.05 18.26 -17.88
N ALA A 185 13.26 18.05 -16.82
CA ALA A 185 13.02 19.06 -15.77
C ALA A 185 14.32 19.45 -15.05
N VAL A 186 15.17 18.51 -14.67
CA VAL A 186 16.46 18.81 -14.01
C VAL A 186 17.43 19.52 -14.97
N SER A 187 17.37 19.21 -16.27
CA SER A 187 18.20 19.91 -17.27
C SER A 187 17.76 21.36 -17.48
N SER A 188 16.47 21.64 -17.32
CA SER A 188 15.89 22.98 -17.55
C SER A 188 15.84 23.85 -16.30
N SER A 189 15.94 23.30 -15.10
CA SER A 189 15.81 24.03 -13.83
C SER A 189 16.87 23.61 -12.80
N PRO A 190 17.79 24.51 -12.40
CA PRO A 190 18.84 24.19 -11.44
C PRO A 190 18.33 24.00 -10.02
N HIS A 191 17.12 24.44 -9.71
CA HIS A 191 16.54 24.36 -8.37
C HIS A 191 15.56 23.22 -8.17
N MET A 192 15.53 22.26 -9.10
CA MET A 192 14.61 21.13 -9.07
C MET A 192 15.37 19.82 -8.77
N TYR A 193 14.91 19.11 -7.74
CA TYR A 193 15.50 17.85 -7.27
C TYR A 193 14.44 16.75 -7.23
N PHE A 194 14.87 15.54 -7.50
CA PHE A 194 14.02 14.35 -7.40
C PHE A 194 14.73 13.30 -6.55
N ILE A 195 14.05 12.78 -5.54
CA ILE A 195 14.60 11.77 -4.66
C ILE A 195 13.75 10.49 -4.66
N PHE A 196 14.40 9.37 -4.73
CA PHE A 196 13.74 8.06 -4.81
C PHE A 196 14.32 7.13 -3.78
N MET A 197 13.46 6.39 -3.05
CA MET A 197 13.90 5.39 -2.10
C MET A 197 13.32 4.02 -2.48
N ASN A 198 14.19 3.00 -2.57
CA ASN A 198 13.85 1.65 -3.00
C ASN A 198 13.21 1.58 -4.41
N ILE A 199 13.57 2.49 -5.30
CA ILE A 199 13.17 2.54 -6.71
C ILE A 199 14.39 2.25 -7.58
N SER A 200 14.24 1.40 -8.60
CA SER A 200 15.32 1.12 -9.54
C SER A 200 15.76 2.38 -10.28
N PRO A 201 17.07 2.68 -10.33
CA PRO A 201 17.59 3.85 -11.04
C PRO A 201 17.21 3.83 -12.52
N PHE A 202 16.70 4.97 -13.03
CA PHE A 202 16.32 5.16 -14.43
C PHE A 202 17.09 6.30 -15.11
N ALA A 203 17.96 7.00 -14.38
CA ALA A 203 18.79 8.09 -14.86
C ALA A 203 20.03 8.24 -13.96
N GLN A 204 21.06 8.90 -14.49
CA GLN A 204 22.24 9.32 -13.73
C GLN A 204 22.35 10.84 -13.82
N HIS A 205 22.10 11.53 -12.70
CA HIS A 205 22.17 12.98 -12.59
C HIS A 205 22.30 13.38 -11.12
N GLU A 206 23.09 14.39 -10.79
CA GLU A 206 23.34 14.84 -9.40
C GLU A 206 22.05 15.26 -8.62
N ARG A 207 21.04 15.71 -9.34
CA ARG A 207 19.75 16.14 -8.78
C ARG A 207 18.63 15.10 -8.96
N ILE A 208 18.95 13.89 -9.38
CA ILE A 208 18.08 12.71 -9.37
C ILE A 208 18.74 11.68 -8.46
N ILE A 209 18.34 11.64 -7.21
CA ILE A 209 19.03 10.90 -6.14
C ILE A 209 18.25 9.60 -5.85
N PHE A 210 18.95 8.48 -5.90
CA PHE A 210 18.39 7.17 -5.56
C PHE A 210 19.00 6.68 -4.24
N LEU A 211 18.12 6.42 -3.27
CA LEU A 211 18.47 5.91 -1.96
C LEU A 211 18.09 4.42 -1.84
N PRO A 212 18.85 3.63 -1.11
CA PRO A 212 18.49 2.24 -0.83
C PRO A 212 17.18 2.18 -0.04
N GLY A 213 16.50 1.02 -0.08
CA GLY A 213 15.36 0.75 0.78
C GLY A 213 15.77 0.76 2.25
N ASN A 214 14.87 1.21 3.11
CA ASN A 214 15.10 1.27 4.56
C ASN A 214 13.83 0.86 5.34
N ALA A 215 14.00 -0.02 6.33
CA ALA A 215 12.92 -0.49 7.20
C ALA A 215 12.65 0.45 8.39
N ASP A 216 13.55 1.40 8.67
CA ASP A 216 13.41 2.35 9.76
C ASP A 216 12.36 3.41 9.43
N MET A 217 11.34 3.50 10.28
CA MET A 217 10.26 4.48 10.15
C MET A 217 10.78 5.92 10.28
N THR A 218 11.76 6.16 11.14
CA THR A 218 12.37 7.50 11.31
C THR A 218 13.04 7.97 10.03
N TYR A 219 13.79 7.09 9.37
CA TYR A 219 14.43 7.41 8.10
C TYR A 219 13.39 7.67 6.99
N LYS A 220 12.31 6.89 6.95
CA LYS A 220 11.21 7.09 6.00
C LYS A 220 10.54 8.45 6.21
N ILE A 221 10.30 8.86 7.46
CA ILE A 221 9.72 10.17 7.79
C ILE A 221 10.65 11.29 7.33
N LYS A 222 11.96 11.20 7.62
CA LYS A 222 12.96 12.17 7.14
C LYS A 222 12.95 12.27 5.61
N PHE A 223 12.85 11.15 4.90
CA PHE A 223 12.71 11.12 3.44
C PHE A 223 11.46 11.90 2.97
N ILE A 224 10.29 11.65 3.56
CA ILE A 224 9.05 12.35 3.20
C ILE A 224 9.15 13.85 3.53
N ASN A 225 9.71 14.20 4.68
CA ASN A 225 9.90 15.59 5.09
C ASN A 225 10.84 16.36 4.14
N THR A 226 11.82 15.68 3.54
CA THR A 226 12.72 16.26 2.53
C THR A 226 11.95 16.73 1.29
N CYS A 227 10.85 16.05 0.94
CA CYS A 227 10.04 16.33 -0.23
C CYS A 227 9.08 17.50 -0.01
N ASP A 228 8.85 18.28 -1.05
CA ASP A 228 7.78 19.27 -1.11
C ASP A 228 6.49 18.66 -1.66
N ALA A 229 6.60 17.61 -2.49
CA ALA A 229 5.48 16.83 -3.01
C ALA A 229 5.89 15.39 -3.33
N MET A 230 4.93 14.47 -3.32
CA MET A 230 5.10 13.14 -3.91
C MET A 230 4.92 13.21 -5.42
N ILE A 231 5.82 12.54 -6.17
CA ILE A 231 5.58 12.19 -7.57
C ILE A 231 5.28 10.70 -7.70
N HIS A 232 4.01 10.37 -7.95
CA HIS A 232 3.53 9.00 -8.08
C HIS A 232 3.40 8.63 -9.56
N ALA A 233 4.14 7.59 -10.01
CA ALA A 233 4.22 7.18 -11.42
C ALA A 233 4.09 5.67 -11.62
N ARG A 234 3.22 5.03 -10.84
CA ARG A 234 2.88 3.62 -11.00
C ARG A 234 1.78 3.46 -12.05
N GLY A 235 2.11 2.82 -13.16
CA GLY A 235 1.20 2.71 -14.30
C GLY A 235 -0.11 1.97 -13.99
N ILE A 236 -0.10 0.96 -13.12
CA ILE A 236 -1.31 0.26 -12.68
C ILE A 236 -2.12 1.08 -11.65
N GLY A 237 -1.49 2.05 -10.98
CA GLY A 237 -2.08 2.78 -9.86
C GLY A 237 -2.02 1.99 -8.55
N GLU A 238 -2.90 2.34 -7.61
CA GLU A 238 -2.91 1.76 -6.28
C GLU A 238 -4.27 1.20 -5.89
N SER A 239 -4.26 -0.03 -5.38
CA SER A 239 -5.46 -0.67 -4.79
C SER A 239 -5.79 -0.10 -3.41
N PHE A 240 -4.78 0.40 -2.68
CA PHE A 240 -4.91 1.21 -1.47
C PHE A 240 -4.06 2.47 -1.58
N GLY A 241 -2.71 2.37 -1.65
CA GLY A 241 -1.79 3.48 -1.79
C GLY A 241 -1.15 3.92 -0.48
N LEU A 242 -0.45 2.99 0.21
CA LEU A 242 0.26 3.29 1.47
C LEU A 242 1.15 4.53 1.34
N ALA A 243 2.06 4.57 0.35
CA ALA A 243 2.95 5.70 0.17
C ALA A 243 2.20 7.03 -0.08
N CYS A 244 1.11 7.00 -0.85
CA CYS A 244 0.28 8.20 -1.07
C CYS A 244 -0.35 8.68 0.24
N GLY A 245 -0.81 7.76 1.09
CA GLY A 245 -1.35 8.07 2.41
C GLY A 245 -0.29 8.64 3.34
N GLU A 246 0.89 8.04 3.39
CA GLU A 246 2.01 8.48 4.23
C GLU A 246 2.49 9.89 3.86
N PHE A 247 2.56 10.23 2.55
CA PHE A 247 2.82 11.61 2.12
C PHE A 247 1.68 12.56 2.52
N SER A 248 0.43 12.13 2.34
CA SER A 248 -0.77 12.94 2.64
C SER A 248 -0.83 13.32 4.13
N ILE A 249 -0.65 12.36 5.06
CA ILE A 249 -0.66 12.66 6.51
C ILE A 249 0.53 13.50 6.97
N ARG A 250 1.62 13.53 6.18
CA ARG A 250 2.76 14.46 6.38
C ARG A 250 2.55 15.79 5.67
N ASN A 251 1.31 16.09 5.31
CA ASN A 251 0.89 17.32 4.64
C ASN A 251 1.65 17.61 3.33
N LYS A 252 1.94 16.55 2.55
CA LYS A 252 2.59 16.66 1.23
C LYS A 252 1.58 16.33 0.13
N PRO A 253 1.42 17.20 -0.90
CA PRO A 253 0.56 16.90 -2.03
C PRO A 253 1.07 15.69 -2.83
N VAL A 254 0.14 14.97 -3.43
CA VAL A 254 0.43 13.82 -4.29
C VAL A 254 0.13 14.16 -5.74
N ILE A 255 1.20 14.21 -6.56
CA ILE A 255 1.13 14.39 -8.01
C ILE A 255 1.03 12.99 -8.62
N THR A 256 -0.09 12.63 -9.24
CA THR A 256 -0.39 11.25 -9.65
C THR A 256 -0.95 11.12 -11.05
N TYR A 257 -0.72 9.96 -11.67
CA TYR A 257 -1.19 9.65 -13.03
C TYR A 257 -2.70 9.38 -13.06
N ALA A 258 -3.46 10.23 -13.76
CA ALA A 258 -4.92 10.20 -13.82
C ALA A 258 -5.51 8.95 -14.49
N LEU A 259 -4.75 8.31 -15.41
CA LEU A 259 -5.25 7.19 -16.23
C LEU A 259 -4.89 5.80 -15.67
N SER A 260 -4.44 5.74 -14.42
CA SER A 260 -4.20 4.47 -13.74
C SER A 260 -5.51 3.69 -13.58
N PRO A 261 -5.52 2.34 -13.87
CA PRO A 261 -6.72 1.52 -13.69
C PRO A 261 -7.13 1.35 -12.22
N GLN A 262 -6.17 1.19 -11.29
CA GLN A 262 -6.45 1.13 -9.86
C GLN A 262 -6.38 2.55 -9.28
N ARG A 263 -7.46 3.00 -8.67
CA ARG A 263 -7.68 4.41 -8.39
C ARG A 263 -7.92 4.76 -6.93
N ASN A 264 -7.79 3.81 -6.01
CA ASN A 264 -8.16 4.08 -4.62
C ASN A 264 -7.48 5.34 -4.05
N HIS A 265 -6.17 5.51 -4.29
CA HIS A 265 -5.44 6.71 -3.85
C HIS A 265 -6.01 8.01 -4.44
N ILE A 266 -6.44 8.01 -5.72
CA ILE A 266 -7.05 9.19 -6.34
C ILE A 266 -8.43 9.47 -5.73
N ASP A 267 -9.23 8.43 -5.50
CA ASP A 267 -10.58 8.55 -4.95
C ASP A 267 -10.53 9.04 -3.48
N VAL A 268 -9.54 8.60 -2.69
CA VAL A 268 -9.31 9.07 -1.32
C VAL A 268 -8.81 10.52 -1.28
N LEU A 269 -7.84 10.87 -2.12
CA LEU A 269 -7.30 12.23 -2.21
C LEU A 269 -8.33 13.22 -2.75
N GLY A 270 -9.29 12.76 -3.56
CA GLY A 270 -10.37 13.59 -4.10
C GLY A 270 -9.86 14.81 -4.88
N SER A 271 -10.36 15.99 -4.54
CA SER A 271 -9.96 17.26 -5.15
C SER A 271 -8.52 17.69 -4.82
N LYS A 272 -7.89 17.10 -3.79
CA LYS A 272 -6.51 17.39 -3.42
C LYS A 272 -5.49 16.57 -4.25
N ALA A 273 -5.93 15.61 -5.08
CA ALA A 273 -5.04 14.91 -6.01
C ALA A 273 -4.59 15.84 -7.14
N ILE A 274 -3.29 16.10 -7.26
CA ILE A 274 -2.72 16.82 -8.39
C ILE A 274 -2.51 15.82 -9.53
N GLN A 275 -3.38 15.84 -10.53
CA GLN A 275 -3.43 14.80 -11.55
C GLN A 275 -2.76 15.26 -12.86
N TYR A 276 -2.04 14.32 -13.50
CA TYR A 276 -1.50 14.49 -14.86
C TYR A 276 -1.88 13.29 -15.75
N LYS A 277 -2.04 13.53 -17.06
CA LYS A 277 -2.35 12.52 -18.08
C LYS A 277 -1.17 12.23 -19.02
N GLY A 278 -0.26 13.18 -19.16
CA GLY A 278 0.86 13.04 -20.07
C GLY A 278 2.03 13.98 -19.74
N PRO A 279 3.10 13.94 -20.56
CA PRO A 279 4.35 14.65 -20.27
C PRO A 279 4.18 16.17 -20.21
N LYS A 280 3.36 16.77 -21.09
CA LYS A 280 3.15 18.23 -21.12
C LYS A 280 2.48 18.76 -19.85
N GLU A 281 1.45 18.05 -19.35
CA GLU A 281 0.77 18.43 -18.11
C GLU A 281 1.72 18.27 -16.92
N LEU A 282 2.50 17.18 -16.87
CA LEU A 282 3.47 16.96 -15.80
C LEU A 282 4.57 18.00 -15.81
N GLU A 283 5.10 18.37 -16.98
CA GLU A 283 6.09 19.43 -17.11
C GLU A 283 5.56 20.76 -16.59
N LYS A 284 4.32 21.10 -16.96
CA LYS A 284 3.64 22.30 -16.45
C LYS A 284 3.51 22.29 -14.94
N ILE A 285 3.10 21.15 -14.34
CA ILE A 285 2.99 21.00 -12.88
C ILE A 285 4.35 21.26 -12.21
N PHE A 286 5.46 20.70 -12.72
CA PHE A 286 6.79 20.90 -12.14
C PHE A 286 7.23 22.36 -12.20
N LEU A 287 6.99 23.04 -13.33
CA LEU A 287 7.38 24.44 -13.51
C LEU A 287 6.58 25.39 -12.61
N GLU A 288 5.25 25.20 -12.55
CA GLU A 288 4.32 26.04 -11.82
C GLU A 288 4.22 25.69 -10.32
N PHE A 289 4.80 24.57 -9.87
CA PHE A 289 4.73 24.17 -8.46
C PHE A 289 5.32 25.23 -7.56
N ASP A 290 4.50 25.78 -6.69
CA ASP A 290 4.90 26.72 -5.65
C ASP A 290 4.96 25.97 -4.30
N LYS A 291 6.19 25.77 -3.79
CA LYS A 291 6.41 25.01 -2.57
C LYS A 291 5.90 25.73 -1.32
N ASP A 292 5.98 27.06 -1.30
CA ASP A 292 5.60 27.86 -0.13
C ASP A 292 4.06 27.95 -0.04
N TRP A 293 3.40 28.16 -1.17
CA TRP A 293 1.95 28.03 -1.24
C TRP A 293 1.50 26.61 -0.89
N SER A 294 2.14 25.60 -1.45
CA SER A 294 1.82 24.19 -1.15
C SER A 294 1.94 23.87 0.34
N ALA A 295 2.99 24.35 1.00
CA ALA A 295 3.21 24.16 2.44
C ALA A 295 2.14 24.82 3.32
N SER A 296 1.48 25.89 2.82
CA SER A 296 0.38 26.59 3.51
C SER A 296 -0.97 25.89 3.40
N GLN A 297 -1.11 24.87 2.54
CA GLN A 297 -2.35 24.14 2.32
C GLN A 297 -2.47 22.93 3.26
N ASN A 298 -3.70 22.39 3.36
CA ASN A 298 -3.95 21.10 4.03
C ASN A 298 -4.11 19.99 2.97
N TRP A 299 -3.14 19.08 2.92
CA TRP A 299 -3.12 17.94 2.00
C TRP A 299 -3.54 16.61 2.66
N ASP A 300 -3.80 16.60 3.96
CA ASP A 300 -4.20 15.40 4.66
C ASP A 300 -5.61 14.94 4.25
N CYS A 301 -5.70 13.72 3.76
CA CYS A 301 -6.93 13.02 3.38
C CYS A 301 -7.05 11.65 4.04
N TYR A 302 -6.05 11.23 4.82
CA TYR A 302 -5.97 9.87 5.33
C TYR A 302 -6.08 9.75 6.85
N SER A 303 -5.61 10.72 7.64
CA SER A 303 -5.52 10.62 9.11
C SER A 303 -6.85 10.23 9.77
N GLU A 304 -7.94 10.84 9.37
CA GLU A 304 -9.24 10.63 10.01
C GLU A 304 -9.77 9.21 9.83
N LYS A 305 -9.70 8.68 8.60
CA LYS A 305 -10.32 7.41 8.21
C LYS A 305 -9.41 6.21 8.37
N PHE A 306 -8.08 6.42 8.25
CA PHE A 306 -7.10 5.35 8.12
C PHE A 306 -6.10 5.30 9.27
N SER A 307 -6.32 6.04 10.37
CA SER A 307 -5.55 5.87 11.60
C SER A 307 -5.81 4.49 12.23
N PRO A 308 -4.92 3.99 13.10
CA PRO A 308 -5.01 2.62 13.62
C PRO A 308 -6.35 2.29 14.28
N LEU A 309 -6.91 3.18 15.10
CA LEU A 309 -8.11 2.89 15.88
C LEU A 309 -9.36 2.59 15.02
N PRO A 310 -9.78 3.44 14.05
CA PRO A 310 -10.92 3.12 13.18
C PRO A 310 -10.68 1.90 12.29
N VAL A 311 -9.43 1.71 11.84
CA VAL A 311 -9.08 0.54 11.02
C VAL A 311 -9.17 -0.75 11.83
N MET A 312 -8.64 -0.78 13.05
CA MET A 312 -8.68 -1.97 13.90
C MET A 312 -10.08 -2.30 14.42
N LYS A 313 -10.93 -1.30 14.66
CA LYS A 313 -12.37 -1.53 14.91
C LYS A 313 -13.02 -2.26 13.73
N LYS A 314 -12.74 -1.82 12.53
CA LYS A 314 -13.27 -2.46 11.32
C LYS A 314 -12.65 -3.85 11.06
N PHE A 315 -11.39 -4.03 11.40
CA PHE A 315 -10.71 -5.33 11.35
C PHE A 315 -11.38 -6.33 12.30
N ASP A 316 -11.64 -5.94 13.53
CA ASP A 316 -12.33 -6.75 14.52
C ASP A 316 -13.74 -7.11 14.05
N GLU A 317 -14.53 -6.12 13.63
CA GLU A 317 -15.88 -6.31 13.11
C GLU A 317 -15.91 -7.31 11.94
N VAL A 318 -15.07 -7.11 10.94
CA VAL A 318 -15.11 -7.89 9.69
C VAL A 318 -14.48 -9.27 9.87
N PHE A 319 -13.29 -9.34 10.47
CA PHE A 319 -12.51 -10.57 10.53
C PHE A 319 -12.71 -11.40 11.80
N LEU A 320 -12.94 -10.76 12.95
CA LEU A 320 -12.93 -11.48 14.22
C LEU A 320 -14.34 -11.71 14.81
N GLN A 321 -15.30 -10.78 14.59
CA GLN A 321 -16.64 -10.92 15.13
C GLN A 321 -17.62 -11.61 14.18
N ASN A 322 -17.53 -11.33 12.87
CA ASN A 322 -18.48 -11.85 11.88
C ASN A 322 -18.07 -13.22 11.29
N GLY A 323 -17.37 -14.05 12.02
CA GLY A 323 -16.75 -15.34 11.63
C GLY A 323 -17.58 -16.35 10.81
N SER A 324 -18.58 -15.90 10.05
CA SER A 324 -19.40 -16.74 9.17
C SER A 324 -19.97 -16.03 7.95
N SER A 325 -19.31 -14.99 7.41
CA SER A 325 -19.62 -14.60 6.04
C SER A 325 -18.89 -15.55 5.07
N SER A 326 -19.24 -16.83 5.13
CA SER A 326 -18.64 -17.84 4.25
C SER A 326 -18.83 -17.41 2.80
N ALA A 327 -17.74 -17.51 2.03
CA ALA A 327 -17.74 -17.35 0.57
C ALA A 327 -18.87 -18.14 -0.12
N ASP A 328 -19.30 -19.25 0.50
CA ASP A 328 -20.35 -20.15 0.02
C ASP A 328 -21.77 -19.54 0.10
N LYS A 329 -21.99 -18.44 0.86
CA LYS A 329 -23.29 -17.76 0.97
C LYS A 329 -23.50 -16.64 -0.04
N ILE A 330 -22.49 -16.31 -0.86
CA ILE A 330 -22.59 -15.20 -1.81
C ILE A 330 -23.22 -15.71 -3.11
N SER A 331 -24.52 -15.45 -3.30
CA SER A 331 -25.17 -15.72 -4.56
C SER A 331 -24.66 -14.76 -5.64
N ILE A 332 -24.04 -15.29 -6.70
CA ILE A 332 -23.56 -14.53 -7.85
C ILE A 332 -24.75 -14.23 -8.76
N SER A 333 -25.26 -13.01 -8.74
CA SER A 333 -26.33 -12.55 -9.61
C SER A 333 -25.82 -12.17 -11.02
N ILE A 334 -26.76 -12.00 -11.97
CA ILE A 334 -26.45 -11.46 -13.30
C ILE A 334 -25.85 -10.06 -13.20
N ALA A 335 -26.29 -9.24 -12.22
CA ALA A 335 -25.76 -7.91 -11.95
C ALA A 335 -24.28 -7.94 -11.54
N ASP A 336 -23.83 -8.97 -10.82
CA ASP A 336 -22.42 -9.12 -10.40
C ASP A 336 -21.52 -9.45 -11.59
N LYS A 337 -22.03 -10.25 -12.53
CA LYS A 337 -21.33 -10.51 -13.81
C LYS A 337 -21.21 -9.23 -14.63
N SER A 338 -22.23 -8.38 -14.59
CA SER A 338 -22.24 -7.08 -15.28
C SER A 338 -21.27 -6.10 -14.66
N ALA A 339 -21.14 -6.02 -13.33
CA ALA A 339 -20.18 -5.17 -12.64
C ALA A 339 -18.73 -5.55 -12.99
N ALA A 340 -18.41 -6.85 -12.96
CA ALA A 340 -17.09 -7.35 -13.38
C ALA A 340 -16.79 -7.07 -14.86
N GLN A 341 -17.81 -7.16 -15.72
CA GLN A 341 -17.70 -6.85 -17.15
C GLN A 341 -17.50 -5.34 -17.37
N TYR A 342 -18.21 -4.49 -16.62
CA TYR A 342 -18.05 -3.04 -16.65
C TYR A 342 -16.66 -2.59 -16.19
N TYR A 343 -16.09 -3.21 -15.14
CA TYR A 343 -14.70 -2.95 -14.72
C TYR A 343 -13.70 -3.30 -15.83
N ARG A 344 -13.88 -4.45 -16.50
CA ARG A 344 -13.01 -4.84 -17.63
C ARG A 344 -13.11 -3.86 -18.78
N LEU A 345 -14.31 -3.37 -19.10
CA LEU A 345 -14.54 -2.37 -20.14
C LEU A 345 -13.87 -1.05 -19.79
N ARG A 346 -14.04 -0.56 -18.57
CA ARG A 346 -13.35 0.66 -18.06
C ARG A 346 -11.83 0.52 -18.12
N LYS A 347 -11.29 -0.64 -17.71
CA LYS A 347 -9.86 -0.94 -17.82
C LYS A 347 -9.37 -0.88 -19.27
N LYS A 348 -10.13 -1.43 -20.19
CA LYS A 348 -9.83 -1.40 -21.64
C LYS A 348 -9.90 0.01 -22.21
N LEU A 349 -10.92 0.79 -21.87
CA LEU A 349 -11.06 2.18 -22.29
C LEU A 349 -9.92 3.06 -21.77
N ARG A 350 -9.51 2.90 -20.51
CA ARG A 350 -8.34 3.61 -19.95
C ARG A 350 -7.04 3.18 -20.60
N SER A 351 -6.90 1.91 -20.97
CA SER A 351 -5.74 1.43 -21.75
C SER A 351 -5.68 2.07 -23.14
N LEU A 352 -6.82 2.29 -23.79
CA LEU A 352 -6.90 3.01 -25.06
C LEU A 352 -6.57 4.51 -24.89
N SER A 353 -7.11 5.15 -23.85
CA SER A 353 -6.77 6.54 -23.52
C SER A 353 -5.29 6.73 -23.27
N ARG A 354 -4.62 5.78 -22.60
CA ARG A 354 -3.15 5.81 -22.43
C ARG A 354 -2.40 5.95 -23.74
N LYS A 355 -2.84 5.23 -24.80
CA LYS A 355 -2.20 5.27 -26.12
C LYS A 355 -2.35 6.64 -26.82
N LEU A 356 -3.34 7.42 -26.44
CA LEU A 356 -3.58 8.76 -27.00
C LEU A 356 -2.69 9.85 -26.34
N TYR A 357 -2.17 9.59 -25.14
CA TYR A 357 -1.35 10.54 -24.37
C TYR A 357 0.15 10.15 -24.30
N LEU A 358 0.53 8.99 -24.84
CA LEU A 358 1.91 8.53 -25.01
C LEU A 358 2.40 8.82 -26.43
#